data_349f0e66176bd2c73e830c4b5bbab56f
#
_entry.id   349f0e66176bd2c73e830c4b5bbab56f
#
_cell.length_a   1.000
_cell.length_b   1.000
_cell.length_c   1.000
_cell.angle_alpha   90.00
_cell.angle_beta   90.00
_cell.angle_gamma   90.00
#
_symmetry.space_group_name_H-M   'P 1'
#
loop_
_entity.id
_entity.type
_entity.pdbx_description
1 polymer ?
#
loop_
_entity_poly.entity_id
_entity_poly.type
_entity_poly.pdbx_seq_one_letter_code
_entity_poly.pdbx_strand_id
1 'polypeptide(L)'
;MTIPAVDAAPDAPHPVGDDLWWRSAVIYQVYVRSFADANGDGTGDLAGVRERLPYLAELGVDAIWFNPWYPSPLADGGYDVSDYRDIHPAFGTLRDAELLIADALRLGIRTIVDIVPNHVSSEHPWFREALAAGPGSPERERFWFHPGKGPGGDGMPTGWVSNFQGETWTRTTNPDGTPGEWYLHLFTPEQPDLNWNHPDVRREHEDILRFWFDRGVAGVRIDSAGLLIKDPTLPEVPERPAPGQHPTEDRDEVHEVYRTWRRIADSYDGARVLVGEVWVPDPKRFADYLRPDEMHTAFNFDFMSRAWDASELRASIDLMLDAHAPVGAPSTWVLSNHDVTRPVTRYGREDSTFAFAKKRFGTPTDLELGTRRARAAALLTAALPGSLYLYQGDELGLPEVELPREVLQDPMHFRSEGVDPGRDGCRVPIPWRGTQAPFGFSPDDASAGTWLPQPADWADRTVEAQEADPGSMLRLYREALRIRRAEPALGDGHLRWLDAPPGVLAFARGDVVNVTNLSDAPADLPPHDDVLLASAPLAGDRLPPDSTAWLRVRPEPSRSRPEAP
;
A
#
# COMPACT_ATOMS: atom_id res chain seq x y z
N MET A 1 35.32 -14.30 -3.71
CA MET A 1 34.86 -14.17 -5.09
C MET A 1 34.69 -12.68 -5.37
N THR A 2 35.41 -12.17 -6.34
CA THR A 2 35.40 -10.75 -6.73
C THR A 2 34.11 -10.51 -7.54
N ILE A 3 33.24 -9.64 -7.05
CA ILE A 3 32.04 -9.20 -7.77
C ILE A 3 32.50 -8.49 -9.04
N PRO A 4 32.05 -8.89 -10.26
CA PRO A 4 32.38 -8.15 -11.46
C PRO A 4 31.73 -6.77 -11.41
N ALA A 5 32.46 -5.74 -11.86
CA ALA A 5 31.92 -4.40 -12.04
C ALA A 5 30.77 -4.46 -13.04
N VAL A 6 29.60 -4.05 -12.60
CA VAL A 6 28.42 -3.89 -13.47
C VAL A 6 28.71 -2.69 -14.36
N ASP A 7 28.76 -2.93 -15.67
CA ASP A 7 28.82 -1.88 -16.69
C ASP A 7 27.64 -0.92 -16.53
N ALA A 8 27.90 0.35 -16.80
CA ALA A 8 27.03 1.48 -16.54
C ALA A 8 25.59 1.25 -17.01
N ALA A 9 24.67 1.54 -16.11
CA ALA A 9 23.23 1.59 -16.38
C ALA A 9 22.90 2.58 -17.52
N PRO A 10 21.83 2.30 -18.31
CA PRO A 10 21.40 3.23 -19.34
C PRO A 10 20.85 4.54 -18.76
N ASP A 11 21.25 5.59 -19.39
CA ASP A 11 20.93 7.01 -19.29
C ASP A 11 19.96 7.55 -18.24
N ALA A 12 20.56 8.45 -17.48
CA ALA A 12 20.08 9.53 -16.63
C ALA A 12 19.35 9.14 -15.33
N PRO A 13 20.06 9.22 -14.20
CA PRO A 13 19.39 9.28 -12.90
C PRO A 13 18.54 10.54 -12.84
N HIS A 14 17.33 10.43 -12.30
CA HIS A 14 16.57 11.61 -11.88
C HIS A 14 17.47 12.47 -10.99
N PRO A 15 17.57 13.78 -11.23
CA PRO A 15 18.44 14.63 -10.42
C PRO A 15 18.05 14.50 -8.95
N VAL A 16 19.04 14.23 -8.11
CA VAL A 16 18.93 14.42 -6.66
C VAL A 16 18.60 15.90 -6.47
N GLY A 17 17.33 16.23 -6.14
CA GLY A 17 16.84 17.60 -6.07
C GLY A 17 15.50 17.85 -6.79
N ASP A 18 14.84 16.81 -7.32
CA ASP A 18 13.49 16.95 -7.85
C ASP A 18 12.48 16.91 -6.70
N ASP A 19 12.02 18.08 -6.28
CA ASP A 19 11.04 18.24 -5.20
C ASP A 19 9.63 17.71 -5.57
N LEU A 20 9.42 17.32 -6.83
CA LEU A 20 8.15 16.84 -7.34
C LEU A 20 8.17 15.37 -7.77
N TRP A 21 9.26 14.64 -7.50
CA TRP A 21 9.45 13.24 -7.92
C TRP A 21 8.23 12.34 -7.59
N TRP A 22 7.62 12.56 -6.46
CA TRP A 22 6.51 11.76 -5.91
C TRP A 22 5.20 11.90 -6.69
N ARG A 23 5.05 12.98 -7.47
CA ARG A 23 3.79 13.27 -8.17
C ARG A 23 3.45 12.25 -9.26
N SER A 24 4.46 11.63 -9.86
CA SER A 24 4.30 10.64 -10.94
C SER A 24 5.09 9.35 -10.70
N ALA A 25 5.68 9.21 -9.52
CA ALA A 25 6.53 8.08 -9.17
C ALA A 25 5.82 6.72 -9.28
N VAL A 26 6.59 5.73 -9.65
CA VAL A 26 6.25 4.32 -9.48
C VAL A 26 6.85 3.84 -8.15
N ILE A 27 6.00 3.48 -7.21
CA ILE A 27 6.40 3.10 -5.85
C ILE A 27 6.09 1.62 -5.65
N TYR A 28 7.10 0.84 -5.29
CA TYR A 28 6.98 -0.61 -5.09
C TYR A 28 6.92 -0.92 -3.60
N GLN A 29 5.87 -1.58 -3.16
CA GLN A 29 5.70 -2.01 -1.77
C GLN A 29 6.43 -3.31 -1.51
N VAL A 30 7.33 -3.30 -0.54
CA VAL A 30 8.07 -4.47 -0.03
C VAL A 30 7.57 -4.85 1.36
N TYR A 31 7.00 -6.04 1.47
CA TYR A 31 6.77 -6.72 2.74
C TYR A 31 8.02 -7.54 3.06
N VAL A 32 8.94 -7.00 3.87
CA VAL A 32 10.31 -7.54 4.08
C VAL A 32 10.28 -9.03 4.38
N ARG A 33 9.42 -9.46 5.29
CA ARG A 33 9.26 -10.85 5.74
C ARG A 33 9.07 -11.86 4.59
N SER A 34 8.52 -11.39 3.44
CA SER A 34 8.16 -12.22 2.29
C SER A 34 8.88 -11.86 1.01
N PHE A 35 9.90 -11.00 1.05
CA PHE A 35 10.55 -10.55 -0.17
C PHE A 35 11.73 -11.44 -0.57
N ALA A 36 12.75 -11.54 0.27
CA ALA A 36 13.90 -12.45 0.07
C ALA A 36 14.60 -12.71 1.41
N ASP A 37 15.00 -13.94 1.63
CA ASP A 37 15.72 -14.43 2.81
C ASP A 37 17.18 -14.69 2.43
N ALA A 38 18.11 -13.89 2.96
CA ALA A 38 19.53 -14.06 2.68
C ALA A 38 20.24 -14.95 3.71
N ASN A 39 19.69 -15.09 4.92
CA ASN A 39 20.31 -15.81 6.02
C ASN A 39 19.85 -17.28 6.12
N GLY A 40 18.78 -17.67 5.42
CA GLY A 40 18.29 -19.05 5.34
C GLY A 40 17.42 -19.48 6.53
N ASP A 41 16.86 -18.53 7.30
CA ASP A 41 15.99 -18.84 8.43
C ASP A 41 14.51 -18.98 8.04
N GLY A 42 14.16 -18.77 6.77
CA GLY A 42 12.80 -18.86 6.23
C GLY A 42 12.00 -17.56 6.33
N THR A 43 12.59 -16.49 6.83
CA THR A 43 12.02 -15.15 6.96
C THR A 43 12.83 -14.18 6.12
N GLY A 44 12.17 -13.38 5.29
CA GLY A 44 12.86 -12.35 4.51
C GLY A 44 13.53 -11.30 5.39
N ASP A 45 14.65 -10.76 4.90
CA ASP A 45 15.48 -9.82 5.63
C ASP A 45 16.00 -8.65 4.74
N LEU A 46 16.60 -7.63 5.37
CA LEU A 46 17.11 -6.45 4.67
C LEU A 46 18.32 -6.78 3.76
N ALA A 47 19.09 -7.80 4.08
CA ALA A 47 20.18 -8.26 3.23
C ALA A 47 19.64 -8.88 1.93
N GLY A 48 18.59 -9.71 2.04
CA GLY A 48 17.88 -10.27 0.88
C GLY A 48 17.23 -9.18 0.03
N VAL A 49 16.61 -8.16 0.63
CA VAL A 49 16.10 -7.00 -0.12
C VAL A 49 17.23 -6.29 -0.86
N ARG A 50 18.39 -6.05 -0.23
CA ARG A 50 19.54 -5.40 -0.86
C ARG A 50 20.07 -6.17 -2.07
N GLU A 51 20.11 -7.49 -1.99
CA GLU A 51 20.50 -8.35 -3.13
C GLU A 51 19.56 -8.23 -4.32
N ARG A 52 18.29 -7.85 -4.09
CA ARG A 52 17.24 -7.70 -5.10
C ARG A 52 17.03 -6.25 -5.57
N LEU A 53 17.78 -5.28 -5.05
CA LEU A 53 17.69 -3.89 -5.55
C LEU A 53 17.95 -3.75 -7.06
N PRO A 54 18.90 -4.49 -7.69
CA PRO A 54 19.05 -4.44 -9.15
C PRO A 54 17.79 -4.87 -9.92
N TYR A 55 17.06 -5.88 -9.44
CA TYR A 55 15.78 -6.29 -10.02
C TYR A 55 14.75 -5.15 -9.98
N LEU A 56 14.64 -4.45 -8.85
CA LEU A 56 13.72 -3.32 -8.69
C LEU A 56 14.11 -2.13 -9.58
N ALA A 57 15.41 -1.88 -9.73
CA ALA A 57 15.92 -0.86 -10.67
C ALA A 57 15.59 -1.22 -12.14
N GLU A 58 15.75 -2.49 -12.52
CA GLU A 58 15.42 -2.99 -13.86
C GLU A 58 13.89 -3.00 -14.11
N LEU A 59 13.09 -3.27 -13.08
CA LEU A 59 11.63 -3.15 -13.15
C LEU A 59 11.21 -1.71 -13.45
N GLY A 60 12.00 -0.73 -13.02
CA GLY A 60 11.78 0.68 -13.33
C GLY A 60 11.02 1.42 -12.24
N VAL A 61 11.17 1.04 -10.97
CA VAL A 61 10.57 1.76 -9.83
C VAL A 61 11.38 2.99 -9.43
N ASP A 62 10.70 4.00 -8.89
CA ASP A 62 11.31 5.27 -8.45
C ASP A 62 11.51 5.29 -6.93
N ALA A 63 10.70 4.53 -6.20
CA ALA A 63 10.83 4.39 -4.75
C ALA A 63 10.35 3.01 -4.26
N ILE A 64 10.82 2.61 -3.09
CA ILE A 64 10.37 1.43 -2.36
C ILE A 64 9.68 1.91 -1.10
N TRP A 65 8.46 1.41 -0.86
CA TRP A 65 7.77 1.53 0.42
C TRP A 65 7.93 0.21 1.18
N PHE A 66 8.52 0.28 2.38
CA PHE A 66 8.66 -0.85 3.29
C PHE A 66 7.53 -0.88 4.30
N ASN A 67 6.83 -2.03 4.43
CA ASN A 67 6.00 -2.32 5.58
C ASN A 67 6.84 -2.22 6.87
N PRO A 68 6.23 -2.11 8.08
CA PRO A 68 6.98 -1.93 9.30
C PRO A 68 8.07 -2.98 9.47
N TRP A 69 9.31 -2.52 9.59
CA TRP A 69 10.51 -3.34 9.79
C TRP A 69 11.10 -3.24 11.20
N TYR A 70 10.35 -2.61 12.09
CA TYR A 70 10.71 -2.29 13.46
C TYR A 70 10.64 -3.50 14.39
N PRO A 71 11.30 -3.47 15.58
CA PRO A 71 11.04 -4.41 16.66
C PRO A 71 9.55 -4.51 16.97
N SER A 72 9.05 -5.74 16.95
CA SER A 72 7.62 -6.07 17.12
C SER A 72 7.50 -7.53 17.58
N PRO A 73 6.55 -7.90 18.42
CA PRO A 73 6.14 -9.28 18.63
C PRO A 73 5.51 -9.96 17.41
N LEU A 74 5.21 -9.19 16.36
CA LEU A 74 4.55 -9.65 15.12
C LEU A 74 3.11 -10.14 15.35
N ALA A 75 2.41 -9.62 16.36
CA ALA A 75 1.00 -9.94 16.63
C ALA A 75 0.09 -9.51 15.48
N ASP A 76 0.47 -8.45 14.78
CA ASP A 76 -0.17 -7.98 13.55
C ASP A 76 0.88 -7.76 12.44
N GLY A 77 1.71 -8.78 12.19
CA GLY A 77 2.65 -8.78 11.07
C GLY A 77 3.67 -7.63 11.03
N GLY A 78 3.92 -6.97 12.17
CA GLY A 78 4.83 -5.83 12.33
C GLY A 78 4.13 -4.49 12.64
N TYR A 79 2.81 -4.42 12.52
CA TYR A 79 2.04 -3.21 12.85
C TYR A 79 1.85 -2.99 14.36
N ASP A 80 2.26 -3.92 15.20
CA ASP A 80 2.40 -3.79 16.66
C ASP A 80 3.84 -3.41 17.02
N VAL A 81 4.22 -2.14 16.79
CA VAL A 81 5.60 -1.63 16.92
C VAL A 81 5.98 -1.42 18.39
N SER A 82 7.13 -1.96 18.80
CA SER A 82 7.66 -1.78 20.15
C SER A 82 8.82 -0.76 20.24
N ASP A 83 9.51 -0.49 19.13
CA ASP A 83 10.54 0.55 19.03
C ASP A 83 10.65 1.05 17.59
N TYR A 84 10.46 2.35 17.35
CA TYR A 84 10.54 2.95 16.00
C TYR A 84 11.96 3.29 15.55
N ARG A 85 12.98 3.13 16.41
CA ARG A 85 14.35 3.57 16.14
C ARG A 85 15.34 2.44 15.95
N ASP A 86 14.84 1.21 15.84
CA ASP A 86 15.65 0.02 15.55
C ASP A 86 14.95 -0.87 14.52
N ILE A 87 15.61 -1.94 14.11
CA ILE A 87 15.14 -2.94 13.16
C ILE A 87 14.82 -4.24 13.90
N HIS A 88 13.75 -4.92 13.49
CA HIS A 88 13.39 -6.23 14.02
C HIS A 88 14.55 -7.22 13.84
N PRO A 89 14.97 -7.94 14.89
CA PRO A 89 16.17 -8.80 14.84
C PRO A 89 16.16 -9.86 13.71
N ALA A 90 14.98 -10.35 13.31
CA ALA A 90 14.87 -11.28 12.18
C ALA A 90 15.10 -10.59 10.81
N PHE A 91 14.95 -9.27 10.73
CA PHE A 91 15.13 -8.52 9.48
C PHE A 91 16.54 -7.93 9.35
N GLY A 92 17.31 -7.86 10.42
CA GLY A 92 18.67 -7.31 10.44
C GLY A 92 18.88 -6.28 11.54
N THR A 93 19.69 -5.28 11.24
CA THR A 93 20.10 -4.21 12.17
C THR A 93 19.81 -2.83 11.59
N LEU A 94 19.82 -1.78 12.42
CA LEU A 94 19.73 -0.39 11.96
C LEU A 94 20.83 -0.08 10.92
N ARG A 95 22.03 -0.67 11.07
CA ARG A 95 23.11 -0.52 10.09
C ARG A 95 22.75 -1.13 8.74
N ASP A 96 22.03 -2.25 8.71
CA ASP A 96 21.60 -2.89 7.45
C ASP A 96 20.54 -2.01 6.76
N ALA A 97 19.63 -1.38 7.52
CA ALA A 97 18.69 -0.40 6.99
C ALA A 97 19.40 0.82 6.38
N GLU A 98 20.38 1.40 7.07
CA GLU A 98 21.19 2.51 6.55
C GLU A 98 21.92 2.14 5.25
N LEU A 99 22.47 0.92 5.17
CA LEU A 99 23.12 0.42 3.96
C LEU A 99 22.10 0.21 2.84
N LEU A 100 20.93 -0.34 3.12
CA LEU A 100 19.85 -0.51 2.15
C LEU A 100 19.41 0.83 1.56
N ILE A 101 19.16 1.83 2.42
CA ILE A 101 18.78 3.21 2.00
C ILE A 101 19.85 3.81 1.07
N ALA A 102 21.11 3.68 1.45
CA ALA A 102 22.22 4.22 0.66
C ALA A 102 22.39 3.48 -0.69
N ASP A 103 22.24 2.16 -0.70
CA ASP A 103 22.38 1.33 -1.90
C ASP A 103 21.21 1.56 -2.87
N ALA A 104 19.98 1.67 -2.37
CA ALA A 104 18.81 2.00 -3.16
C ALA A 104 18.98 3.39 -3.83
N LEU A 105 19.41 4.39 -3.06
CA LEU A 105 19.63 5.74 -3.58
C LEU A 105 20.71 5.77 -4.68
N ARG A 106 21.76 4.95 -4.57
CA ARG A 106 22.79 4.84 -5.66
C ARG A 106 22.22 4.26 -6.95
N LEU A 107 21.16 3.49 -6.88
CA LEU A 107 20.41 2.98 -8.04
C LEU A 107 19.28 3.93 -8.48
N GLY A 108 19.18 5.12 -7.88
CA GLY A 108 18.13 6.08 -8.17
C GLY A 108 16.78 5.76 -7.52
N ILE A 109 16.74 4.81 -6.59
CA ILE A 109 15.54 4.39 -5.89
C ILE A 109 15.48 5.03 -4.50
N ARG A 110 14.39 5.73 -4.21
CA ARG A 110 14.14 6.35 -2.91
C ARG A 110 13.50 5.34 -1.95
N THR A 111 13.56 5.62 -0.65
CA THR A 111 12.95 4.75 0.36
C THR A 111 11.85 5.49 1.11
N ILE A 112 10.73 4.82 1.33
CA ILE A 112 9.59 5.25 2.14
C ILE A 112 9.41 4.20 3.23
N VAL A 113 9.30 4.63 4.50
CA VAL A 113 9.08 3.71 5.62
C VAL A 113 7.66 3.87 6.15
N ASP A 114 7.13 2.80 6.73
CA ASP A 114 5.81 2.82 7.36
C ASP A 114 5.91 3.41 8.77
N ILE A 115 4.96 4.25 9.17
CA ILE A 115 4.80 4.75 10.54
C ILE A 115 3.39 4.40 10.98
N VAL A 116 3.25 3.79 12.15
CA VAL A 116 1.99 3.34 12.75
C VAL A 116 1.61 4.25 13.92
N PRO A 117 0.99 5.41 13.68
CA PRO A 117 0.82 6.40 14.73
C PRO A 117 -0.41 6.19 15.61
N ASN A 118 -1.36 5.37 15.21
CA ASN A 118 -2.59 5.17 15.98
C ASN A 118 -2.34 4.44 17.31
N HIS A 119 -1.44 3.45 17.31
CA HIS A 119 -1.18 2.55 18.44
C HIS A 119 0.29 2.14 18.48
N VAL A 120 0.66 1.45 19.53
CA VAL A 120 1.96 0.79 19.69
C VAL A 120 1.75 -0.66 20.13
N SER A 121 2.81 -1.45 20.17
CA SER A 121 2.74 -2.79 20.77
C SER A 121 2.43 -2.74 22.26
N SER A 122 1.72 -3.75 22.76
CA SER A 122 1.61 -3.99 24.22
C SER A 122 2.98 -4.24 24.88
N GLU A 123 4.00 -4.56 24.08
CA GLU A 123 5.39 -4.71 24.50
C GLU A 123 6.18 -3.38 24.50
N HIS A 124 5.61 -2.31 23.98
CA HIS A 124 6.25 -0.98 23.95
C HIS A 124 6.55 -0.49 25.38
N PRO A 125 7.74 0.08 25.65
CA PRO A 125 8.12 0.56 26.99
C PRO A 125 7.05 1.45 27.64
N TRP A 126 6.47 2.37 26.91
CA TRP A 126 5.43 3.26 27.45
C TRP A 126 4.18 2.53 27.95
N PHE A 127 3.74 1.48 27.25
CA PHE A 127 2.56 0.74 27.70
C PHE A 127 2.88 -0.13 28.92
N ARG A 128 4.06 -0.74 28.97
CA ARG A 128 4.54 -1.48 30.13
C ARG A 128 4.70 -0.57 31.36
N GLU A 129 5.24 0.65 31.18
CA GLU A 129 5.33 1.68 32.23
C GLU A 129 3.94 2.06 32.73
N ALA A 130 2.98 2.32 31.81
CA ALA A 130 1.60 2.66 32.15
C ALA A 130 0.89 1.57 32.96
N LEU A 131 1.12 0.29 32.62
CA LEU A 131 0.60 -0.84 33.40
C LEU A 131 1.23 -0.90 34.81
N ALA A 132 2.54 -0.74 34.92
CA ALA A 132 3.29 -0.82 36.15
C ALA A 132 2.97 0.36 37.12
N ALA A 133 2.80 1.57 36.59
CA ALA A 133 2.51 2.77 37.36
C ALA A 133 1.08 2.79 37.93
N GLY A 134 0.13 2.11 37.27
CA GLY A 134 -1.24 1.95 37.76
C GLY A 134 -2.16 3.16 37.53
N PRO A 135 -3.42 3.08 38.04
CA PRO A 135 -4.44 4.09 37.80
C PRO A 135 -4.08 5.48 38.24
N GLY A 136 -4.39 6.50 37.42
CA GLY A 136 -4.16 7.91 37.73
C GLY A 136 -2.71 8.36 37.56
N SER A 137 -1.82 7.53 37.03
CA SER A 137 -0.43 7.88 36.77
C SER A 137 -0.29 8.68 35.45
N PRO A 138 0.72 9.56 35.34
CA PRO A 138 1.02 10.29 34.09
C PRO A 138 1.37 9.37 32.93
N GLU A 139 1.93 8.18 33.17
CA GLU A 139 2.28 7.19 32.17
C GLU A 139 1.03 6.66 31.45
N ARG A 140 -0.10 6.53 32.17
CA ARG A 140 -1.39 6.13 31.58
C ARG A 140 -2.03 7.19 30.72
N GLU A 141 -1.74 8.47 30.92
CA GLU A 141 -2.31 9.57 30.12
C GLU A 141 -1.87 9.53 28.65
N ARG A 142 -0.80 8.81 28.33
CA ARG A 142 -0.35 8.56 26.93
C ARG A 142 -1.26 7.60 26.18
N PHE A 143 -2.18 6.93 26.88
CA PHE A 143 -3.10 5.93 26.35
C PHE A 143 -4.54 6.25 26.77
N TRP A 144 -5.49 5.48 26.30
CA TRP A 144 -6.90 5.59 26.66
C TRP A 144 -7.23 4.56 27.73
N PHE A 145 -7.14 4.91 29.02
CA PHE A 145 -7.60 4.09 30.13
C PHE A 145 -8.92 4.61 30.70
N HIS A 146 -9.80 3.70 31.12
CA HIS A 146 -11.10 4.04 31.70
C HIS A 146 -11.52 2.99 32.76
N PRO A 147 -12.14 3.41 33.89
CA PRO A 147 -12.54 2.48 34.95
C PRO A 147 -13.66 1.51 34.57
N GLY A 148 -14.31 1.68 33.41
CA GLY A 148 -15.45 0.88 32.97
C GLY A 148 -16.79 1.42 33.51
N LYS A 149 -17.89 0.74 33.13
CA LYS A 149 -19.26 1.08 33.51
C LYS A 149 -19.75 0.16 34.65
N GLY A 150 -20.69 0.64 35.45
CA GLY A 150 -21.31 -0.11 36.54
C GLY A 150 -20.51 -0.08 37.86
N PRO A 151 -21.09 -0.60 38.98
CA PRO A 151 -20.51 -0.47 40.32
C PRO A 151 -19.14 -1.12 40.49
N GLY A 152 -18.84 -2.19 39.76
CA GLY A 152 -17.54 -2.89 39.79
C GLY A 152 -16.64 -2.54 38.60
N GLY A 153 -17.05 -1.61 37.74
CA GLY A 153 -16.32 -1.34 36.50
C GLY A 153 -16.31 -2.52 35.51
N ASP A 154 -17.26 -3.44 35.61
CA ASP A 154 -17.28 -4.69 34.81
C ASP A 154 -17.79 -4.48 33.40
N GLY A 155 -18.47 -3.36 33.13
CA GLY A 155 -18.95 -3.00 31.79
C GLY A 155 -17.88 -2.22 31.01
N MET A 156 -17.73 -2.53 29.73
CA MET A 156 -16.86 -1.79 28.82
C MET A 156 -17.23 -0.29 28.76
N PRO A 157 -16.25 0.59 28.57
CA PRO A 157 -16.46 2.04 28.47
C PRO A 157 -17.41 2.44 27.32
N THR A 158 -17.31 1.78 26.16
CA THR A 158 -18.18 1.99 24.98
C THR A 158 -18.51 0.68 24.31
N GLY A 159 -19.53 0.69 23.46
CA GLY A 159 -19.88 -0.42 22.57
C GLY A 159 -19.17 -0.36 21.21
N TRP A 160 -18.05 0.31 21.11
CA TRP A 160 -17.30 0.40 19.85
C TRP A 160 -16.82 -0.97 19.37
N VAL A 161 -16.72 -1.12 18.05
CA VAL A 161 -16.30 -2.37 17.42
C VAL A 161 -14.92 -2.20 16.82
N SER A 162 -14.05 -3.19 17.01
CA SER A 162 -12.70 -3.21 16.46
C SER A 162 -12.72 -3.30 14.92
N ASN A 163 -11.75 -2.67 14.28
CA ASN A 163 -11.52 -2.79 12.83
C ASN A 163 -11.22 -4.25 12.42
N PHE A 164 -10.77 -5.07 13.36
CA PHE A 164 -10.56 -6.51 13.17
C PHE A 164 -11.68 -7.36 13.78
N GLN A 165 -12.86 -6.77 13.98
CA GLN A 165 -14.04 -7.38 14.62
C GLN A 165 -13.86 -7.57 16.14
N GLY A 166 -14.99 -7.74 16.83
CA GLY A 166 -15.00 -7.92 18.28
C GLY A 166 -14.83 -6.62 19.08
N GLU A 167 -14.45 -6.77 20.32
CA GLU A 167 -14.38 -5.70 21.31
C GLU A 167 -13.15 -4.78 21.09
N THR A 168 -13.27 -3.51 21.49
CA THR A 168 -12.19 -2.51 21.44
C THR A 168 -11.59 -2.20 22.80
N TRP A 169 -12.04 -2.86 23.85
CA TRP A 169 -11.58 -2.63 25.21
C TRP A 169 -11.13 -3.92 25.88
N THR A 170 -9.95 -3.89 26.48
CA THR A 170 -9.43 -5.00 27.29
C THR A 170 -9.19 -4.53 28.71
N ARG A 171 -9.70 -5.30 29.70
CA ARG A 171 -9.52 -4.99 31.10
C ARG A 171 -8.15 -5.43 31.59
N THR A 172 -7.43 -4.53 32.26
CA THR A 172 -6.15 -4.85 32.90
C THR A 172 -6.36 -5.60 34.21
N THR A 173 -5.28 -6.22 34.70
CA THR A 173 -5.20 -6.75 36.06
C THR A 173 -4.18 -5.92 36.82
N ASN A 174 -4.57 -5.41 37.99
CA ASN A 174 -3.67 -4.68 38.87
C ASN A 174 -2.59 -5.62 39.49
N PRO A 175 -1.45 -5.08 39.97
CA PRO A 175 -0.38 -5.89 40.57
C PRO A 175 -0.81 -6.75 41.78
N ASP A 176 -1.89 -6.37 42.47
CA ASP A 176 -2.48 -7.14 43.56
C ASP A 176 -3.46 -8.22 43.12
N GLY A 177 -3.65 -8.42 41.81
CA GLY A 177 -4.56 -9.40 41.22
C GLY A 177 -6.00 -8.93 41.09
N THR A 178 -6.34 -7.71 41.51
CA THR A 178 -7.70 -7.16 41.34
C THR A 178 -7.93 -6.69 39.90
N PRO A 179 -9.20 -6.67 39.44
CA PRO A 179 -9.53 -6.10 38.15
C PRO A 179 -9.15 -4.61 38.08
N GLY A 180 -8.42 -4.25 37.02
CA GLY A 180 -7.97 -2.88 36.75
C GLY A 180 -8.90 -2.10 35.82
N GLU A 181 -8.38 -1.01 35.28
CA GLU A 181 -9.04 -0.22 34.25
C GLU A 181 -9.02 -0.93 32.89
N TRP A 182 -9.88 -0.49 32.00
CA TRP A 182 -9.92 -0.91 30.61
C TRP A 182 -9.03 0.01 29.76
N TYR A 183 -8.29 -0.57 28.81
CA TYR A 183 -7.58 0.21 27.80
C TYR A 183 -8.18 0.00 26.43
N LEU A 184 -8.14 1.06 25.61
CA LEU A 184 -8.65 1.07 24.24
C LEU A 184 -7.66 0.44 23.26
N HIS A 185 -8.18 -0.35 22.32
CA HIS A 185 -7.47 -0.83 21.13
C HIS A 185 -8.46 -0.92 19.97
N LEU A 186 -8.31 -0.10 18.95
CA LEU A 186 -9.19 -0.14 17.77
C LEU A 186 -8.90 -1.37 16.88
N PHE A 187 -7.79 -2.07 17.10
CA PHE A 187 -7.41 -3.29 16.41
C PHE A 187 -7.39 -4.49 17.37
N THR A 188 -6.22 -4.98 17.76
CA THR A 188 -6.10 -6.12 18.68
C THR A 188 -5.72 -5.66 20.10
N PRO A 189 -5.93 -6.50 21.12
CA PRO A 189 -5.46 -6.20 22.48
C PRO A 189 -3.95 -5.94 22.57
N GLU A 190 -3.17 -6.49 21.64
CA GLU A 190 -1.72 -6.29 21.56
C GLU A 190 -1.34 -4.91 20.98
N GLN A 191 -2.33 -4.10 20.55
CA GLN A 191 -2.14 -2.79 19.91
C GLN A 191 -2.86 -1.67 20.67
N PRO A 192 -2.45 -1.33 21.91
CA PRO A 192 -3.06 -0.26 22.70
C PRO A 192 -2.98 1.09 21.99
N ASP A 193 -4.12 1.78 21.88
CA ASP A 193 -4.26 3.06 21.19
C ASP A 193 -3.62 4.21 21.96
N LEU A 194 -2.84 5.03 21.26
CA LEU A 194 -2.21 6.22 21.79
C LEU A 194 -3.19 7.37 21.94
N ASN A 195 -3.02 8.16 22.99
CA ASN A 195 -3.77 9.39 23.23
C ASN A 195 -3.07 10.59 22.57
N TRP A 196 -3.46 10.93 21.36
CA TRP A 196 -2.90 12.06 20.60
C TRP A 196 -3.21 13.44 21.17
N ASN A 197 -4.04 13.54 22.20
CA ASN A 197 -4.18 14.77 22.99
C ASN A 197 -2.99 14.98 23.92
N HIS A 198 -2.21 13.93 24.23
CA HIS A 198 -1.03 14.02 25.08
C HIS A 198 0.17 14.60 24.32
N PRO A 199 0.87 15.63 24.88
CA PRO A 199 1.97 16.30 24.16
C PRO A 199 3.18 15.40 23.92
N ASP A 200 3.44 14.41 24.79
CA ASP A 200 4.55 13.48 24.59
C ASP A 200 4.34 12.58 23.39
N VAL A 201 3.09 12.13 23.13
CA VAL A 201 2.75 11.31 21.96
C VAL A 201 3.04 12.08 20.67
N ARG A 202 2.65 13.36 20.61
CA ARG A 202 2.92 14.24 19.45
C ARG A 202 4.42 14.43 19.25
N ARG A 203 5.16 14.79 20.31
CA ARG A 203 6.61 15.03 20.23
C ARG A 203 7.39 13.79 19.84
N GLU A 204 7.03 12.63 20.39
CA GLU A 204 7.67 11.37 20.04
C GLU A 204 7.58 11.05 18.56
N HIS A 205 6.40 11.21 17.96
CA HIS A 205 6.23 10.95 16.53
C HIS A 205 6.93 11.99 15.64
N GLU A 206 7.02 13.26 16.10
CA GLU A 206 7.85 14.26 15.42
C GLU A 206 9.33 13.87 15.43
N ASP A 207 9.83 13.33 16.53
CA ASP A 207 11.21 12.87 16.67
C ASP A 207 11.48 11.57 15.88
N ILE A 208 10.48 10.69 15.77
CA ILE A 208 10.54 9.49 14.89
C ILE A 208 10.69 9.92 13.42
N LEU A 209 9.90 10.90 12.96
CA LEU A 209 10.02 11.42 11.60
C LEU A 209 11.44 11.95 11.32
N ARG A 210 11.96 12.79 12.24
CA ARG A 210 13.33 13.34 12.12
C ARG A 210 14.37 12.22 12.10
N PHE A 211 14.22 11.21 12.96
CA PHE A 211 15.15 10.09 13.05
C PHE A 211 15.32 9.38 11.70
N TRP A 212 14.23 9.13 10.96
CA TRP A 212 14.29 8.47 9.67
C TRP A 212 14.69 9.42 8.53
N PHE A 213 14.22 10.66 8.52
CA PHE A 213 14.61 11.65 7.52
C PHE A 213 16.10 11.98 7.61
N ASP A 214 16.69 12.05 8.80
CA ASP A 214 18.14 12.25 9.02
C ASP A 214 18.97 11.09 8.46
N ARG A 215 18.37 9.90 8.31
CA ARG A 215 19.00 8.71 7.70
C ARG A 215 18.79 8.60 6.19
N GLY A 216 18.18 9.60 5.57
CA GLY A 216 18.00 9.67 4.12
C GLY A 216 16.73 9.02 3.59
N VAL A 217 15.78 8.66 4.47
CA VAL A 217 14.44 8.21 4.05
C VAL A 217 13.74 9.38 3.34
N ALA A 218 13.17 9.11 2.16
CA ALA A 218 12.56 10.11 1.31
C ALA A 218 11.07 10.34 1.59
N GLY A 219 10.48 9.53 2.46
CA GLY A 219 9.08 9.71 2.85
C GLY A 219 8.61 8.70 3.90
N VAL A 220 7.41 8.93 4.40
CA VAL A 220 6.72 7.99 5.30
C VAL A 220 5.34 7.67 4.77
N ARG A 221 4.95 6.40 4.86
CA ARG A 221 3.55 5.97 4.75
C ARG A 221 2.96 5.98 6.15
N ILE A 222 1.81 6.58 6.30
CA ILE A 222 1.13 6.79 7.57
C ILE A 222 -0.01 5.80 7.66
N ASP A 223 0.17 4.82 8.52
CA ASP A 223 -0.84 3.80 8.81
C ASP A 223 -2.06 4.42 9.48
N SER A 224 -3.25 3.93 9.09
CA SER A 224 -4.52 4.28 9.76
C SER A 224 -4.68 5.78 10.02
N ALA A 225 -4.33 6.61 9.04
CA ALA A 225 -4.15 8.06 9.21
C ALA A 225 -5.40 8.81 9.69
N GLY A 226 -6.59 8.27 9.47
CA GLY A 226 -7.86 8.85 9.95
C GLY A 226 -8.19 8.55 11.41
N LEU A 227 -7.44 7.66 12.09
CA LEU A 227 -7.85 7.10 13.38
C LEU A 227 -7.14 7.72 14.60
N LEU A 228 -6.21 8.66 14.42
CA LEU A 228 -5.34 9.14 15.51
C LEU A 228 -6.11 9.79 16.67
N ILE A 229 -7.09 10.62 16.35
CA ILE A 229 -7.82 11.44 17.34
C ILE A 229 -9.12 10.74 17.74
N LYS A 230 -9.31 10.59 19.07
CA LYS A 230 -10.55 10.09 19.66
C LYS A 230 -11.27 11.20 20.41
N ASP A 231 -12.60 11.11 20.46
CA ASP A 231 -13.40 12.00 21.30
C ASP A 231 -13.15 11.69 22.79
N PRO A 232 -12.65 12.64 23.58
CA PRO A 232 -12.31 12.38 24.99
C PRO A 232 -13.54 12.10 25.87
N THR A 233 -14.74 12.36 25.38
CA THR A 233 -15.98 12.05 26.13
C THR A 233 -16.48 10.63 25.89
N LEU A 234 -15.81 9.88 24.99
CA LEU A 234 -16.10 8.48 24.66
C LEU A 234 -17.60 8.22 24.36
N PRO A 235 -18.24 8.98 23.46
CA PRO A 235 -19.64 8.76 23.12
C PRO A 235 -19.80 7.47 22.32
N GLU A 236 -20.98 6.86 22.37
CA GLU A 236 -21.31 5.79 21.43
C GLU A 236 -21.31 6.32 19.99
N VAL A 237 -20.99 5.45 19.01
CA VAL A 237 -21.00 5.83 17.59
C VAL A 237 -22.44 6.10 17.15
N PRO A 238 -22.77 7.29 16.66
CA PRO A 238 -24.09 7.56 16.10
C PRO A 238 -24.35 6.71 14.85
N GLU A 239 -25.62 6.36 14.58
CA GLU A 239 -25.99 5.61 13.37
C GLU A 239 -25.48 6.29 12.07
N ARG A 240 -25.44 7.62 12.07
CA ARG A 240 -24.91 8.46 10.98
C ARG A 240 -24.12 9.62 11.56
N PRO A 241 -22.84 9.44 11.81
CA PRO A 241 -22.00 10.55 12.28
C PRO A 241 -21.97 11.67 11.22
N ALA A 242 -22.03 12.91 11.66
CA ALA A 242 -21.72 14.02 10.77
C ALA A 242 -20.23 13.99 10.40
N PRO A 243 -19.84 14.54 9.23
CA PRO A 243 -18.43 14.64 8.85
C PRO A 243 -17.60 15.31 9.96
N GLY A 244 -16.45 14.74 10.28
CA GLY A 244 -15.57 15.21 11.36
C GLY A 244 -16.07 14.94 12.79
N GLN A 245 -17.20 14.25 12.97
CA GLN A 245 -17.84 14.01 14.27
C GLN A 245 -17.89 12.53 14.68
N HIS A 246 -17.27 11.64 13.91
CA HIS A 246 -17.13 10.25 14.34
C HIS A 246 -16.22 10.20 15.60
N PRO A 247 -16.55 9.41 16.63
CA PRO A 247 -15.76 9.43 17.88
C PRO A 247 -14.34 8.93 17.74
N THR A 248 -14.02 8.14 16.71
CA THR A 248 -12.69 7.51 16.52
C THR A 248 -12.09 7.71 15.14
N GLU A 249 -12.82 8.29 14.19
CA GLU A 249 -12.39 8.38 12.78
C GLU A 249 -12.60 9.79 12.23
N ASP A 250 -11.71 10.20 11.32
CA ASP A 250 -11.84 11.41 10.49
C ASP A 250 -12.25 12.66 11.29
N ARG A 251 -11.66 12.85 12.47
CA ARG A 251 -11.92 14.03 13.29
C ARG A 251 -11.13 15.23 12.79
N ASP A 252 -11.76 16.41 12.85
CA ASP A 252 -11.14 17.66 12.36
C ASP A 252 -9.80 17.98 13.02
N GLU A 253 -9.59 17.56 14.27
CA GLU A 253 -8.37 17.81 15.01
C GLU A 253 -7.14 17.04 14.47
N VAL A 254 -7.34 16.00 13.65
CA VAL A 254 -6.24 15.21 13.05
C VAL A 254 -5.42 16.04 12.07
N HIS A 255 -6.04 16.98 11.39
CA HIS A 255 -5.38 17.84 10.40
C HIS A 255 -4.23 18.67 10.99
N GLU A 256 -4.30 19.06 12.29
CA GLU A 256 -3.20 19.79 12.92
C GLU A 256 -1.95 18.91 13.13
N VAL A 257 -2.14 17.60 13.31
CA VAL A 257 -1.02 16.64 13.36
C VAL A 257 -0.30 16.66 12.02
N TYR A 258 -1.04 16.56 10.91
CA TYR A 258 -0.44 16.49 9.56
C TYR A 258 0.18 17.81 9.12
N ARG A 259 -0.38 18.95 9.51
CA ARG A 259 0.27 20.25 9.31
C ARG A 259 1.60 20.35 10.04
N THR A 260 1.66 19.81 11.25
CA THR A 260 2.92 19.78 12.00
C THR A 260 3.94 18.86 11.35
N TRP A 261 3.54 17.67 10.91
CA TRP A 261 4.41 16.73 10.21
C TRP A 261 4.86 17.27 8.85
N ARG A 262 3.99 17.98 8.14
CA ARG A 262 4.34 18.66 6.89
C ARG A 262 5.41 19.73 7.11
N ARG A 263 5.31 20.55 8.13
CA ARG A 263 6.36 21.53 8.47
C ARG A 263 7.71 20.87 8.76
N ILE A 264 7.69 19.68 9.38
CA ILE A 264 8.91 18.89 9.58
C ILE A 264 9.46 18.41 8.24
N ALA A 265 8.63 17.79 7.41
CA ALA A 265 9.02 17.30 6.09
C ALA A 265 9.61 18.41 5.21
N ASP A 266 8.96 19.57 5.18
CA ASP A 266 9.40 20.77 4.40
C ASP A 266 10.67 21.43 4.98
N SER A 267 11.13 21.06 6.18
CA SER A 267 12.38 21.59 6.77
C SER A 267 13.64 20.90 6.25
N TYR A 268 13.50 19.86 5.46
CA TYR A 268 14.61 19.11 4.87
C TYR A 268 14.90 19.55 3.44
N ASP A 269 16.16 19.45 3.02
CA ASP A 269 16.55 19.65 1.63
C ASP A 269 16.00 18.51 0.77
N GLY A 270 15.25 18.83 -0.28
CA GLY A 270 14.54 17.89 -1.15
C GLY A 270 13.27 17.34 -0.48
N ALA A 271 12.31 16.90 -1.29
CA ALA A 271 11.01 16.44 -0.81
C ALA A 271 11.10 15.26 0.14
N ARG A 272 10.45 15.38 1.30
CA ARG A 272 10.13 14.29 2.23
C ARG A 272 8.63 14.07 2.17
N VAL A 273 8.20 12.94 1.62
CA VAL A 273 6.80 12.71 1.25
C VAL A 273 6.02 12.10 2.40
N LEU A 274 4.83 12.63 2.68
CA LEU A 274 3.84 12.05 3.59
C LEU A 274 2.76 11.39 2.76
N VAL A 275 2.60 10.07 2.89
CA VAL A 275 1.61 9.26 2.15
C VAL A 275 0.61 8.69 3.15
N GLY A 276 -0.66 9.08 3.07
CA GLY A 276 -1.69 8.64 4.01
C GLY A 276 -2.37 7.34 3.60
N GLU A 277 -2.59 6.47 4.58
CA GLU A 277 -3.65 5.47 4.48
C GLU A 277 -4.92 6.05 5.09
N VAL A 278 -5.83 6.50 4.22
CA VAL A 278 -7.06 7.20 4.61
C VAL A 278 -8.27 6.47 4.05
N TRP A 279 -9.09 5.89 4.93
CA TRP A 279 -10.34 5.18 4.59
C TRP A 279 -11.55 6.09 4.80
N VAL A 280 -11.57 7.25 4.14
CA VAL A 280 -12.68 8.22 4.23
C VAL A 280 -13.50 8.16 2.94
N PRO A 281 -14.79 7.76 3.01
CA PRO A 281 -15.63 7.59 1.82
C PRO A 281 -16.01 8.91 1.13
N ASP A 282 -16.07 10.02 1.86
CA ASP A 282 -16.38 11.34 1.29
C ASP A 282 -15.13 11.90 0.58
N PRO A 283 -15.17 12.09 -0.75
CA PRO A 283 -14.00 12.51 -1.52
C PRO A 283 -13.51 13.92 -1.15
N LYS A 284 -14.39 14.80 -0.64
CA LYS A 284 -13.99 16.13 -0.18
C LYS A 284 -13.27 16.05 1.15
N ARG A 285 -13.77 15.24 2.08
CA ARG A 285 -13.08 14.96 3.34
C ARG A 285 -11.74 14.28 3.09
N PHE A 286 -11.68 13.33 2.16
CA PHE A 286 -10.43 12.71 1.73
C PHE A 286 -9.43 13.77 1.21
N ALA A 287 -9.88 14.71 0.36
CA ALA A 287 -9.04 15.78 -0.16
C ALA A 287 -8.56 16.76 0.92
N ASP A 288 -9.26 16.88 2.04
CA ASP A 288 -8.84 17.73 3.17
C ASP A 288 -7.51 17.28 3.77
N TYR A 289 -7.20 15.97 3.76
CA TYR A 289 -5.90 15.43 4.17
C TYR A 289 -4.75 15.79 3.23
N LEU A 290 -5.05 16.23 2.01
CA LEU A 290 -4.11 16.52 0.93
C LEU A 290 -3.96 18.01 0.65
N ARG A 291 -4.39 18.88 1.58
CA ARG A 291 -4.15 20.33 1.46
C ARG A 291 -2.65 20.61 1.34
N PRO A 292 -2.24 21.71 0.70
CA PRO A 292 -0.83 22.02 0.45
C PRO A 292 0.07 22.04 1.69
N ASP A 293 -0.51 22.23 2.86
CA ASP A 293 0.16 22.25 4.18
C ASP A 293 -0.03 20.94 4.99
N GLU A 294 -0.60 19.89 4.39
CA GLU A 294 -0.85 18.59 5.00
C GLU A 294 -0.11 17.46 4.25
N MET A 295 -0.69 16.25 4.12
CA MET A 295 -0.03 15.15 3.42
C MET A 295 0.13 15.45 1.93
N HIS A 296 1.15 14.86 1.32
CA HIS A 296 1.42 15.03 -0.11
C HIS A 296 0.44 14.24 -0.97
N THR A 297 0.12 13.02 -0.52
CA THR A 297 -0.74 12.09 -1.25
C THR A 297 -1.33 11.04 -0.29
N ALA A 298 -2.34 10.32 -0.73
CA ALA A 298 -2.95 9.20 -0.01
C ALA A 298 -3.46 8.15 -0.99
N PHE A 299 -3.63 6.90 -0.53
CA PHE A 299 -4.08 5.80 -1.36
C PHE A 299 -5.53 5.95 -1.83
N ASN A 300 -5.76 5.75 -3.12
CA ASN A 300 -7.11 5.73 -3.70
C ASN A 300 -7.74 4.34 -3.54
N PHE A 301 -8.31 4.08 -2.38
CA PHE A 301 -9.01 2.82 -2.11
C PHE A 301 -10.39 2.73 -2.78
N ASP A 302 -10.98 3.85 -3.17
CA ASP A 302 -12.23 3.84 -3.94
C ASP A 302 -12.02 3.10 -5.27
N PHE A 303 -11.00 3.49 -6.06
CA PHE A 303 -10.68 2.81 -7.31
C PHE A 303 -10.32 1.34 -7.10
N MET A 304 -9.48 1.04 -6.11
CA MET A 304 -9.05 -0.32 -5.80
C MET A 304 -10.24 -1.23 -5.48
N SER A 305 -11.27 -0.71 -4.84
CA SER A 305 -12.44 -1.48 -4.39
C SER A 305 -13.50 -1.71 -5.46
N ARG A 306 -13.42 -1.02 -6.62
CA ARG A 306 -14.43 -1.10 -7.68
C ARG A 306 -14.41 -2.45 -8.41
N ALA A 307 -15.59 -2.79 -8.95
CA ALA A 307 -15.70 -3.92 -9.87
C ALA A 307 -14.93 -3.68 -11.16
N TRP A 308 -14.61 -4.75 -11.89
CA TRP A 308 -14.11 -4.68 -13.25
C TRP A 308 -15.25 -4.29 -14.21
N ASP A 309 -15.68 -3.05 -14.13
CA ASP A 309 -16.77 -2.43 -14.89
C ASP A 309 -16.37 -1.03 -15.38
N ALA A 310 -16.62 -0.74 -16.64
CA ALA A 310 -16.18 0.53 -17.26
C ALA A 310 -16.84 1.76 -16.63
N SER A 311 -18.11 1.68 -16.26
CA SER A 311 -18.83 2.81 -15.66
C SER A 311 -18.37 3.08 -14.24
N GLU A 312 -18.13 2.04 -13.46
CA GLU A 312 -17.65 2.16 -12.08
C GLU A 312 -16.21 2.68 -12.02
N LEU A 313 -15.31 2.12 -12.85
CA LEU A 313 -13.91 2.57 -12.89
C LEU A 313 -13.82 4.02 -13.39
N ARG A 314 -14.58 4.39 -14.43
CA ARG A 314 -14.64 5.78 -14.92
C ARG A 314 -15.14 6.73 -13.84
N ALA A 315 -16.23 6.38 -13.17
CA ALA A 315 -16.78 7.20 -12.09
C ALA A 315 -15.77 7.43 -10.96
N SER A 316 -15.03 6.40 -10.58
CA SER A 316 -13.99 6.51 -9.56
C SER A 316 -12.81 7.37 -10.02
N ILE A 317 -12.37 7.22 -11.28
CA ILE A 317 -11.29 8.06 -11.85
C ILE A 317 -11.71 9.54 -11.83
N ASP A 318 -12.90 9.86 -12.36
CA ASP A 318 -13.41 11.23 -12.40
C ASP A 318 -13.57 11.80 -10.98
N LEU A 319 -14.16 11.02 -10.06
CA LEU A 319 -14.35 11.41 -8.66
C LEU A 319 -13.05 11.84 -7.99
N MET A 320 -11.98 11.04 -8.14
CA MET A 320 -10.70 11.32 -7.51
C MET A 320 -9.97 12.50 -8.16
N LEU A 321 -9.96 12.57 -9.49
CA LEU A 321 -9.35 13.71 -10.17
C LEU A 321 -10.03 15.02 -9.82
N ASP A 322 -11.38 15.05 -9.78
CA ASP A 322 -12.15 16.22 -9.41
C ASP A 322 -11.98 16.62 -7.94
N ALA A 323 -11.87 15.65 -7.03
CA ALA A 323 -11.65 15.92 -5.62
C ALA A 323 -10.24 16.46 -5.33
N HIS A 324 -9.22 15.99 -6.04
CA HIS A 324 -7.83 16.40 -5.83
C HIS A 324 -7.47 17.73 -6.52
N ALA A 325 -8.16 18.08 -7.62
CA ALA A 325 -7.85 19.29 -8.38
C ALA A 325 -7.86 20.59 -7.54
N PRO A 326 -8.82 20.83 -6.62
CA PRO A 326 -8.84 22.04 -5.80
C PRO A 326 -7.66 22.17 -4.84
N VAL A 327 -7.10 21.06 -4.38
CA VAL A 327 -5.97 21.02 -3.43
C VAL A 327 -4.62 20.86 -4.15
N GLY A 328 -4.62 20.61 -5.46
CA GLY A 328 -3.42 20.48 -6.28
C GLY A 328 -2.61 19.20 -6.03
N ALA A 329 -3.16 18.23 -5.32
CA ALA A 329 -2.52 16.94 -5.06
C ALA A 329 -2.69 16.00 -6.27
N PRO A 330 -1.68 15.18 -6.63
CA PRO A 330 -1.87 14.12 -7.61
C PRO A 330 -2.70 12.98 -7.02
N SER A 331 -3.41 12.25 -7.88
CA SER A 331 -4.02 10.99 -7.46
C SER A 331 -2.96 9.88 -7.32
N THR A 332 -3.26 8.87 -6.50
CA THR A 332 -2.48 7.63 -6.44
C THR A 332 -3.30 6.48 -6.99
N TRP A 333 -2.67 5.61 -7.75
CA TRP A 333 -3.32 4.44 -8.32
C TRP A 333 -2.71 3.18 -7.74
N VAL A 334 -3.56 2.33 -7.19
CA VAL A 334 -3.16 1.09 -6.51
C VAL A 334 -4.18 0.00 -6.84
N LEU A 335 -3.69 -1.19 -7.19
CA LEU A 335 -4.55 -2.36 -7.44
C LEU A 335 -4.61 -3.30 -6.25
N SER A 336 -3.55 -3.36 -5.45
CA SER A 336 -3.45 -4.20 -4.26
C SER A 336 -2.40 -3.68 -3.28
N ASN A 337 -2.41 -4.25 -2.09
CA ASN A 337 -1.39 -4.11 -1.06
C ASN A 337 -1.36 -5.39 -0.20
N HIS A 338 -0.62 -5.35 0.91
CA HIS A 338 -0.49 -6.47 1.86
C HIS A 338 -1.75 -6.80 2.68
N ASP A 339 -2.85 -6.06 2.51
CA ASP A 339 -4.11 -6.22 3.25
C ASP A 339 -5.27 -6.72 2.39
N VAL A 340 -5.14 -6.63 1.06
CA VAL A 340 -6.24 -6.90 0.13
C VAL A 340 -5.97 -8.10 -0.76
N THR A 341 -7.05 -8.75 -1.20
CA THR A 341 -6.98 -9.87 -2.15
C THR A 341 -6.27 -9.45 -3.43
N ARG A 342 -5.29 -10.24 -3.85
CA ARG A 342 -4.48 -9.98 -5.05
C ARG A 342 -5.31 -9.81 -6.32
N PRO A 343 -4.90 -8.93 -7.26
CA PRO A 343 -5.69 -8.57 -8.44
C PRO A 343 -6.10 -9.76 -9.31
N VAL A 344 -5.18 -10.72 -9.55
CA VAL A 344 -5.48 -11.92 -10.34
C VAL A 344 -6.63 -12.72 -9.74
N THR A 345 -6.64 -12.91 -8.44
CA THR A 345 -7.73 -13.62 -7.75
C THR A 345 -9.01 -12.79 -7.72
N ARG A 346 -8.93 -11.52 -7.35
CA ARG A 346 -10.08 -10.64 -7.23
C ARG A 346 -10.81 -10.47 -8.57
N TYR A 347 -10.08 -10.17 -9.63
CA TYR A 347 -10.65 -9.99 -10.97
C TYR A 347 -11.09 -11.29 -11.65
N GLY A 348 -10.70 -12.45 -11.14
CA GLY A 348 -11.17 -13.75 -11.58
C GLY A 348 -12.49 -14.18 -10.92
N ARG A 349 -13.04 -13.41 -9.98
CA ARG A 349 -14.30 -13.69 -9.29
C ARG A 349 -15.48 -13.04 -10.00
N GLU A 350 -16.69 -13.62 -9.83
CA GLU A 350 -17.94 -13.05 -10.32
C GLU A 350 -18.17 -11.65 -9.72
N ASP A 351 -18.06 -11.52 -8.40
CA ASP A 351 -17.98 -10.23 -7.71
C ASP A 351 -16.50 -9.83 -7.59
N SER A 352 -16.04 -8.96 -8.48
CA SER A 352 -14.67 -8.46 -8.51
C SER A 352 -14.43 -7.22 -7.64
N THR A 353 -15.43 -6.77 -6.87
CA THR A 353 -15.27 -5.70 -5.87
C THR A 353 -14.43 -6.17 -4.70
N PHE A 354 -13.86 -5.22 -3.95
CA PHE A 354 -13.18 -5.52 -2.71
C PHE A 354 -13.93 -4.93 -1.51
N ALA A 355 -14.11 -5.74 -0.49
CA ALA A 355 -14.44 -5.32 0.88
C ALA A 355 -13.93 -6.40 1.86
N PHE A 356 -13.36 -6.00 2.98
CA PHE A 356 -12.90 -6.94 4.01
C PHE A 356 -14.01 -7.92 4.43
N ALA A 357 -15.23 -7.43 4.62
CA ALA A 357 -16.38 -8.26 5.00
C ALA A 357 -16.76 -9.34 3.98
N LYS A 358 -16.25 -9.27 2.74
CA LYS A 358 -16.52 -10.25 1.67
C LYS A 358 -15.50 -11.39 1.58
N LYS A 359 -14.39 -11.32 2.32
CA LYS A 359 -13.34 -12.36 2.26
C LYS A 359 -13.88 -13.68 2.83
N ARG A 360 -13.76 -14.76 2.06
CA ARG A 360 -14.22 -16.11 2.44
C ARG A 360 -13.31 -17.15 1.81
N PHE A 361 -13.10 -18.26 2.52
CA PHE A 361 -12.50 -19.47 1.97
C PHE A 361 -13.35 -20.06 0.83
N GLY A 362 -12.70 -20.71 -0.13
CA GLY A 362 -13.36 -21.45 -1.21
C GLY A 362 -14.16 -20.57 -2.18
N THR A 363 -13.91 -19.26 -2.24
CA THR A 363 -14.59 -18.38 -3.20
C THR A 363 -14.19 -18.78 -4.63
N PRO A 364 -15.14 -19.18 -5.52
CA PRO A 364 -14.82 -19.58 -6.87
C PRO A 364 -14.05 -18.50 -7.64
N THR A 365 -12.96 -18.89 -8.28
CA THR A 365 -12.06 -17.96 -8.97
C THR A 365 -11.58 -18.57 -10.28
N ASP A 366 -11.79 -17.86 -11.40
CA ASP A 366 -11.19 -18.15 -12.70
C ASP A 366 -9.85 -17.38 -12.81
N LEU A 367 -8.75 -18.06 -12.54
CA LEU A 367 -7.42 -17.44 -12.56
C LEU A 367 -6.97 -17.02 -13.98
N GLU A 368 -7.48 -17.66 -15.03
CA GLU A 368 -7.16 -17.29 -16.41
C GLU A 368 -7.84 -15.95 -16.76
N LEU A 369 -9.13 -15.83 -16.47
CA LEU A 369 -9.87 -14.58 -16.57
C LEU A 369 -9.23 -13.47 -15.72
N GLY A 370 -8.92 -13.79 -14.46
CA GLY A 370 -8.28 -12.87 -13.53
C GLY A 370 -6.92 -12.37 -14.00
N THR A 371 -6.12 -13.24 -14.61
CA THR A 371 -4.82 -12.85 -15.18
C THR A 371 -5.01 -11.90 -16.37
N ARG A 372 -5.95 -12.15 -17.28
CA ARG A 372 -6.24 -11.23 -18.41
C ARG A 372 -6.65 -9.86 -17.91
N ARG A 373 -7.57 -9.80 -16.95
CA ARG A 373 -8.05 -8.55 -16.34
C ARG A 373 -6.96 -7.81 -15.56
N ALA A 374 -6.14 -8.53 -14.80
CA ALA A 374 -5.02 -7.94 -14.07
C ALA A 374 -3.98 -7.31 -15.01
N ARG A 375 -3.67 -7.96 -16.14
CA ARG A 375 -2.82 -7.40 -17.20
C ARG A 375 -3.42 -6.11 -17.79
N ALA A 376 -4.72 -6.11 -18.07
CA ALA A 376 -5.42 -4.93 -18.57
C ALA A 376 -5.45 -3.79 -17.52
N ALA A 377 -5.74 -4.12 -16.26
CA ALA A 377 -5.75 -3.16 -15.16
C ALA A 377 -4.38 -2.53 -14.91
N ALA A 378 -3.29 -3.30 -15.03
CA ALA A 378 -1.93 -2.78 -14.91
C ALA A 378 -1.64 -1.68 -15.93
N LEU A 379 -2.00 -1.89 -17.21
CA LEU A 379 -1.83 -0.87 -18.24
C LEU A 379 -2.79 0.31 -18.05
N LEU A 380 -4.06 0.06 -17.66
CA LEU A 380 -5.01 1.12 -17.37
C LEU A 380 -4.47 2.07 -16.29
N THR A 381 -4.08 1.52 -15.14
CA THR A 381 -3.60 2.33 -14.01
C THR A 381 -2.28 3.03 -14.30
N ALA A 382 -1.36 2.37 -15.00
CA ALA A 382 -0.09 2.97 -15.39
C ALA A 382 -0.23 4.10 -16.42
N ALA A 383 -1.37 4.24 -17.11
CA ALA A 383 -1.67 5.36 -17.99
C ALA A 383 -2.37 6.55 -17.30
N LEU A 384 -2.89 6.36 -16.08
CA LEU A 384 -3.59 7.42 -15.35
C LEU A 384 -2.62 8.49 -14.81
N PRO A 385 -3.08 9.75 -14.64
CA PRO A 385 -2.26 10.82 -14.09
C PRO A 385 -2.01 10.66 -12.59
N GLY A 386 -0.78 10.84 -12.16
CA GLY A 386 -0.39 10.73 -10.75
C GLY A 386 0.60 9.61 -10.48
N SER A 387 0.76 9.20 -9.22
CA SER A 387 1.67 8.13 -8.81
C SER A 387 1.03 6.75 -8.91
N LEU A 388 1.87 5.73 -9.11
CA LEU A 388 1.47 4.33 -9.24
C LEU A 388 2.12 3.52 -8.12
N TYR A 389 1.32 2.73 -7.39
CA TYR A 389 1.81 1.80 -6.38
C TYR A 389 1.66 0.36 -6.85
N LEU A 390 2.70 -0.42 -6.68
CA LEU A 390 2.76 -1.85 -7.00
C LEU A 390 3.06 -2.62 -5.72
N TYR A 391 2.27 -3.63 -5.44
CA TYR A 391 2.60 -4.55 -4.35
C TYR A 391 3.45 -5.70 -4.88
N GLN A 392 4.47 -6.12 -4.11
CA GLN A 392 5.35 -7.24 -4.46
C GLN A 392 4.55 -8.45 -4.96
N GLY A 393 4.91 -8.95 -6.16
CA GLY A 393 4.25 -10.06 -6.82
C GLY A 393 3.09 -9.67 -7.76
N ASP A 394 2.65 -8.41 -7.81
CA ASP A 394 1.70 -7.94 -8.83
C ASP A 394 2.33 -8.04 -10.22
N GLU A 395 3.61 -7.70 -10.34
CA GLU A 395 4.39 -7.80 -11.57
C GLU A 395 4.64 -9.24 -12.02
N LEU A 396 4.43 -10.20 -11.14
CA LEU A 396 4.47 -11.64 -11.44
C LEU A 396 3.09 -12.24 -11.68
N GLY A 397 2.03 -11.46 -11.49
CA GLY A 397 0.65 -11.96 -11.56
C GLY A 397 0.37 -13.05 -10.53
N LEU A 398 0.91 -12.92 -9.32
CA LEU A 398 0.66 -13.90 -8.26
C LEU A 398 -0.82 -13.86 -7.84
N PRO A 399 -1.48 -15.02 -7.74
CA PRO A 399 -2.81 -15.11 -7.16
C PRO A 399 -2.75 -15.06 -5.63
N GLU A 400 -3.87 -14.79 -4.99
CA GLU A 400 -4.08 -15.06 -3.57
C GLU A 400 -3.91 -16.55 -3.29
N VAL A 401 -3.25 -16.88 -2.20
CA VAL A 401 -3.06 -18.27 -1.77
C VAL A 401 -4.07 -18.60 -0.69
N GLU A 402 -4.87 -19.63 -0.90
CA GLU A 402 -5.70 -20.19 0.15
C GLU A 402 -4.85 -21.12 1.02
N LEU A 403 -4.38 -20.60 2.14
CA LEU A 403 -3.48 -21.31 3.04
C LEU A 403 -4.23 -22.29 3.96
N PRO A 404 -3.60 -23.40 4.37
CA PRO A 404 -4.10 -24.25 5.44
C PRO A 404 -4.28 -23.44 6.74
N ARG A 405 -5.40 -23.69 7.46
CA ARG A 405 -5.76 -22.90 8.66
C ARG A 405 -4.70 -22.94 9.76
N GLU A 406 -3.98 -24.05 9.87
CA GLU A 406 -2.94 -24.28 10.86
C GLU A 406 -1.66 -23.44 10.69
N VAL A 407 -1.47 -22.83 9.52
CA VAL A 407 -0.32 -21.95 9.27
C VAL A 407 -0.68 -20.46 9.29
N LEU A 408 -1.97 -20.14 9.41
CA LEU A 408 -2.43 -18.75 9.45
C LEU A 408 -1.94 -18.03 10.72
N GLN A 409 -1.50 -16.79 10.56
CA GLN A 409 -0.98 -15.94 11.63
C GLN A 409 -1.78 -14.64 11.78
N ASP A 410 -2.56 -14.25 10.78
CA ASP A 410 -3.30 -12.98 10.76
C ASP A 410 -4.38 -12.90 11.85
N PRO A 411 -4.36 -11.88 12.73
CA PRO A 411 -5.36 -11.69 13.77
C PRO A 411 -6.80 -11.57 13.24
N MET A 412 -7.02 -11.09 12.02
CA MET A 412 -8.37 -11.02 11.43
C MET A 412 -9.00 -12.40 11.31
N HIS A 413 -8.20 -13.45 10.98
CA HIS A 413 -8.69 -14.82 10.94
C HIS A 413 -9.21 -15.27 12.32
N PHE A 414 -8.43 -15.05 13.36
CA PHE A 414 -8.76 -15.50 14.71
C PHE A 414 -9.93 -14.70 15.31
N ARG A 415 -9.96 -13.40 15.12
CA ARG A 415 -11.02 -12.52 15.63
C ARG A 415 -12.36 -12.69 14.91
N SER A 416 -12.35 -13.21 13.68
CA SER A 416 -13.55 -13.59 12.93
C SER A 416 -14.03 -15.02 13.24
N GLU A 417 -13.51 -15.67 14.28
CA GLU A 417 -13.80 -17.08 14.60
C GLU A 417 -13.52 -18.04 13.41
N GLY A 418 -12.53 -17.70 12.59
CA GLY A 418 -12.10 -18.49 11.44
C GLY A 418 -12.99 -18.36 10.19
N VAL A 419 -13.86 -17.37 10.13
CA VAL A 419 -14.72 -17.08 8.95
C VAL A 419 -13.95 -16.34 7.87
N ASP A 420 -13.20 -15.31 8.25
CA ASP A 420 -12.30 -14.57 7.36
C ASP A 420 -10.98 -15.34 7.20
N PRO A 421 -10.48 -15.58 5.97
CA PRO A 421 -9.16 -16.19 5.77
C PRO A 421 -8.00 -15.31 6.25
N GLY A 422 -8.24 -14.06 6.60
CA GLY A 422 -7.19 -13.11 6.95
C GLY A 422 -6.46 -12.57 5.71
N ARG A 423 -5.24 -12.04 5.93
CA ARG A 423 -4.40 -11.40 4.90
C ARG A 423 -3.18 -12.23 4.49
N ASP A 424 -2.91 -13.34 5.18
CA ASP A 424 -1.72 -14.16 4.94
C ASP A 424 -1.61 -14.67 3.50
N GLY A 425 -2.76 -14.90 2.83
CA GLY A 425 -2.80 -15.38 1.45
C GLY A 425 -2.14 -14.45 0.42
N CYS A 426 -2.16 -13.14 0.64
CA CYS A 426 -1.44 -12.18 -0.20
C CYS A 426 0.00 -11.94 0.25
N ARG A 427 0.41 -12.48 1.41
CA ARG A 427 1.72 -12.27 2.04
C ARG A 427 2.69 -13.42 1.86
N VAL A 428 2.33 -14.44 1.07
CA VAL A 428 3.20 -15.60 0.77
C VAL A 428 4.51 -15.13 0.11
N PRO A 429 5.67 -15.70 0.49
CA PRO A 429 6.97 -15.32 -0.04
C PRO A 429 7.08 -15.34 -1.56
N ILE A 430 7.82 -14.37 -2.12
CA ILE A 430 8.04 -14.19 -3.57
C ILE A 430 8.84 -15.37 -4.15
N PRO A 431 8.43 -15.94 -5.31
CA PRO A 431 9.20 -16.95 -6.02
C PRO A 431 10.22 -16.30 -6.97
N TRP A 432 11.51 -16.46 -6.72
CA TRP A 432 12.56 -15.84 -7.53
C TRP A 432 13.06 -16.76 -8.64
N ARG A 433 13.37 -18.03 -8.34
CA ARG A 433 14.00 -18.95 -9.29
C ARG A 433 13.75 -20.42 -8.96
N GLY A 434 14.03 -21.29 -9.92
CA GLY A 434 13.95 -22.73 -9.73
C GLY A 434 12.55 -23.30 -9.87
N THR A 435 12.42 -24.61 -9.68
CA THR A 435 11.19 -25.36 -9.95
C THR A 435 10.53 -25.97 -8.71
N GLN A 436 11.10 -25.72 -7.53
CA GLN A 436 10.60 -26.24 -6.26
C GLN A 436 10.70 -25.16 -5.18
N ALA A 437 9.75 -25.16 -4.23
CA ALA A 437 9.82 -24.30 -3.05
C ALA A 437 11.17 -24.54 -2.29
N PRO A 438 11.79 -23.50 -1.77
CA PRO A 438 11.30 -22.13 -1.62
C PRO A 438 11.49 -21.23 -2.86
N PHE A 439 11.64 -21.77 -4.05
CA PHE A 439 11.77 -21.03 -5.32
C PHE A 439 12.80 -19.88 -5.26
N GLY A 440 13.95 -20.11 -4.62
CA GLY A 440 15.02 -19.12 -4.47
C GLY A 440 14.67 -17.93 -3.58
N PHE A 441 13.61 -18.02 -2.79
CA PHE A 441 13.32 -17.06 -1.71
C PHE A 441 14.42 -17.11 -0.65
N SER A 442 14.77 -18.30 -0.18
CA SER A 442 15.92 -18.60 0.69
C SER A 442 17.10 -19.16 -0.12
N PRO A 443 18.34 -19.15 0.43
CA PRO A 443 19.48 -19.83 -0.16
C PRO A 443 19.24 -21.33 -0.37
N ASP A 444 19.96 -21.95 -1.32
CA ASP A 444 19.75 -23.35 -1.68
C ASP A 444 20.14 -24.33 -0.55
N ASP A 445 20.96 -23.91 0.39
CA ASP A 445 21.38 -24.65 1.57
C ASP A 445 20.59 -24.29 2.85
N ALA A 446 19.53 -23.49 2.73
CA ALA A 446 18.67 -23.17 3.84
C ALA A 446 18.02 -24.43 4.42
N SER A 447 18.03 -24.56 5.75
CA SER A 447 17.42 -25.69 6.45
C SER A 447 16.02 -25.39 7.00
N ALA A 448 15.64 -24.12 7.07
CA ALA A 448 14.32 -23.69 7.51
C ALA A 448 13.33 -23.63 6.35
N GLY A 449 12.07 -23.98 6.60
CA GLY A 449 10.98 -23.71 5.68
C GLY A 449 10.59 -22.24 5.74
N THR A 450 9.93 -21.73 4.68
CA THR A 450 9.39 -20.37 4.66
C THR A 450 8.31 -20.16 5.72
N TRP A 451 8.22 -18.97 6.29
CA TRP A 451 7.24 -18.63 7.34
C TRP A 451 5.77 -18.82 6.91
N LEU A 452 5.47 -18.72 5.61
CA LEU A 452 4.23 -19.18 4.97
C LEU A 452 4.59 -20.08 3.79
N PRO A 453 3.92 -21.22 3.57
CA PRO A 453 4.22 -22.14 2.50
C PRO A 453 3.86 -21.56 1.13
N GLN A 454 4.77 -21.70 0.17
CA GLN A 454 4.52 -21.37 -1.23
C GLN A 454 3.81 -22.53 -1.94
N PRO A 455 2.84 -22.26 -2.83
CA PRO A 455 2.21 -23.27 -3.68
C PRO A 455 3.23 -24.01 -4.55
N ALA A 456 3.11 -25.34 -4.63
CA ALA A 456 4.06 -26.17 -5.39
C ALA A 456 4.03 -25.92 -6.91
N ASP A 457 2.95 -25.34 -7.43
CA ASP A 457 2.71 -25.03 -8.84
C ASP A 457 3.24 -23.64 -9.27
N TRP A 458 4.04 -22.97 -8.41
CA TRP A 458 4.57 -21.64 -8.72
C TRP A 458 5.86 -21.64 -9.56
N ALA A 459 6.31 -22.80 -10.07
CA ALA A 459 7.50 -22.88 -10.92
C ALA A 459 7.47 -21.93 -12.12
N ASP A 460 6.32 -21.83 -12.80
CA ASP A 460 6.13 -20.93 -13.96
C ASP A 460 5.88 -19.48 -13.57
N ARG A 461 5.76 -19.20 -12.26
CA ARG A 461 5.52 -17.84 -11.73
C ARG A 461 6.77 -17.20 -11.16
N THR A 462 7.90 -17.92 -11.15
CA THR A 462 9.17 -17.36 -10.69
C THR A 462 9.64 -16.21 -11.58
N VAL A 463 10.39 -15.28 -11.01
CA VAL A 463 11.04 -14.19 -11.78
C VAL A 463 11.85 -14.79 -12.92
N GLU A 464 12.67 -15.82 -12.66
CA GLU A 464 13.50 -16.50 -13.68
C GLU A 464 12.68 -17.06 -14.85
N ALA A 465 11.57 -17.74 -14.57
CA ALA A 465 10.70 -18.29 -15.61
C ALA A 465 10.05 -17.16 -16.44
N GLN A 466 9.59 -16.10 -15.79
CA GLN A 466 8.93 -14.98 -16.47
C GLN A 466 9.91 -14.08 -17.24
N GLU A 467 11.15 -13.99 -16.85
CA GLU A 467 12.19 -13.33 -17.63
C GLU A 467 12.45 -14.04 -18.97
N ALA A 468 12.31 -15.34 -19.01
CA ALA A 468 12.49 -16.14 -20.22
C ALA A 468 11.25 -16.09 -21.15
N ASP A 469 10.07 -15.74 -20.63
CA ASP A 469 8.82 -15.67 -21.42
C ASP A 469 8.48 -14.24 -21.86
N PRO A 470 8.56 -13.91 -23.16
CA PRO A 470 8.19 -12.59 -23.69
C PRO A 470 6.73 -12.20 -23.43
N GLY A 471 5.83 -13.18 -23.23
CA GLY A 471 4.41 -12.97 -22.97
C GLY A 471 4.07 -12.81 -21.49
N SER A 472 5.04 -12.89 -20.59
CA SER A 472 4.82 -12.89 -19.14
C SER A 472 4.25 -11.58 -18.60
N MET A 473 3.73 -11.63 -17.38
CA MET A 473 3.28 -10.45 -16.64
C MET A 473 4.47 -9.53 -16.32
N LEU A 474 5.60 -10.08 -15.90
CA LEU A 474 6.82 -9.33 -15.61
C LEU A 474 7.31 -8.52 -16.80
N ARG A 475 7.34 -9.13 -17.99
CA ARG A 475 7.73 -8.41 -19.22
C ARG A 475 6.76 -7.29 -19.56
N LEU A 476 5.46 -7.50 -19.34
CA LEU A 476 4.44 -6.46 -19.54
C LEU A 476 4.67 -5.28 -18.61
N TYR A 477 4.89 -5.52 -17.31
CA TYR A 477 5.17 -4.46 -16.34
C TYR A 477 6.45 -3.70 -16.67
N ARG A 478 7.56 -4.38 -16.94
CA ARG A 478 8.83 -3.73 -17.33
C ARG A 478 8.64 -2.82 -18.55
N GLU A 479 7.96 -3.29 -19.57
CA GLU A 479 7.73 -2.49 -20.77
C GLU A 479 6.77 -1.32 -20.51
N ALA A 480 5.70 -1.53 -19.74
CA ALA A 480 4.78 -0.46 -19.35
C ALA A 480 5.50 0.66 -18.57
N LEU A 481 6.32 0.30 -17.58
CA LEU A 481 7.05 1.25 -16.76
C LEU A 481 8.16 1.96 -17.57
N ARG A 482 8.82 1.25 -18.48
CA ARG A 482 9.78 1.83 -19.42
C ARG A 482 9.13 2.90 -20.30
N ILE A 483 7.97 2.58 -20.89
CA ILE A 483 7.20 3.52 -21.73
C ILE A 483 6.72 4.69 -20.87
N ARG A 484 6.13 4.44 -19.70
CA ARG A 484 5.66 5.48 -18.79
C ARG A 484 6.77 6.47 -18.43
N ARG A 485 7.98 5.99 -18.19
CA ARG A 485 9.16 6.85 -17.89
C ARG A 485 9.61 7.66 -19.12
N ALA A 486 9.55 7.06 -20.31
CA ALA A 486 9.96 7.70 -21.55
C ALA A 486 8.95 8.72 -22.08
N GLU A 487 7.68 8.62 -21.67
CA GLU A 487 6.57 9.44 -22.14
C GLU A 487 6.12 10.43 -21.05
N PRO A 488 6.59 11.68 -21.07
CA PRO A 488 6.22 12.68 -20.05
C PRO A 488 4.71 12.87 -19.92
N ALA A 489 3.96 12.63 -20.99
CA ALA A 489 2.50 12.67 -20.99
C ALA A 489 1.86 11.64 -20.04
N LEU A 490 2.53 10.53 -19.73
CA LEU A 490 2.03 9.48 -18.82
C LEU A 490 2.37 9.75 -17.33
N GLY A 491 3.06 10.84 -17.01
CA GLY A 491 3.33 11.24 -15.63
C GLY A 491 2.13 11.91 -14.93
N ASP A 492 2.40 12.92 -14.11
CA ASP A 492 1.37 13.82 -13.58
C ASP A 492 0.81 14.69 -14.70
N GLY A 493 -0.40 15.20 -14.57
CA GLY A 493 -1.04 16.06 -15.57
C GLY A 493 -2.50 15.73 -15.81
N HIS A 494 -3.01 16.06 -17.00
CA HIS A 494 -4.44 15.96 -17.30
C HIS A 494 -4.78 14.74 -18.14
N LEU A 495 -5.99 14.23 -17.91
CA LEU A 495 -6.63 13.19 -18.69
C LEU A 495 -7.77 13.82 -19.50
N ARG A 496 -7.94 13.42 -20.75
CA ARG A 496 -9.08 13.80 -21.58
C ARG A 496 -9.78 12.55 -22.08
N TRP A 497 -11.01 12.33 -21.65
CA TRP A 497 -11.84 11.24 -22.15
C TRP A 497 -12.11 11.38 -23.64
N LEU A 498 -12.17 10.25 -24.32
CA LEU A 498 -12.57 10.10 -25.72
C LEU A 498 -13.91 9.37 -25.79
N ASP A 499 -14.64 9.58 -26.89
CA ASP A 499 -15.85 8.82 -27.16
C ASP A 499 -15.49 7.34 -27.41
N ALA A 500 -16.19 6.44 -26.74
CA ALA A 500 -16.00 5.00 -26.84
C ALA A 500 -17.34 4.26 -26.68
N PRO A 501 -17.49 3.06 -27.25
CA PRO A 501 -18.70 2.26 -27.06
C PRO A 501 -18.87 1.84 -25.58
N PRO A 502 -20.10 1.46 -25.18
CA PRO A 502 -20.33 0.92 -23.84
C PRO A 502 -19.37 -0.22 -23.50
N GLY A 503 -18.86 -0.23 -22.27
CA GLY A 503 -17.87 -1.21 -21.80
C GLY A 503 -16.43 -0.92 -22.21
N VAL A 504 -16.16 0.17 -22.93
CA VAL A 504 -14.80 0.57 -23.32
C VAL A 504 -14.46 1.91 -22.67
N LEU A 505 -13.29 2.00 -22.05
CA LEU A 505 -12.70 3.24 -21.58
C LEU A 505 -11.62 3.69 -22.57
N ALA A 506 -11.74 4.93 -23.05
CA ALA A 506 -10.72 5.53 -23.90
C ALA A 506 -10.40 6.95 -23.41
N PHE A 507 -9.12 7.25 -23.22
CA PHE A 507 -8.68 8.59 -22.84
C PHE A 507 -7.30 8.92 -23.45
N ALA A 508 -7.10 10.22 -23.65
CA ALA A 508 -5.84 10.76 -24.14
C ALA A 508 -5.02 11.39 -23.01
N ARG A 509 -3.72 11.14 -23.06
CA ARG A 509 -2.64 11.78 -22.32
C ARG A 509 -1.67 12.37 -23.34
N GLY A 510 -1.87 13.64 -23.73
CA GLY A 510 -1.12 14.22 -24.84
C GLY A 510 -1.39 13.46 -26.16
N ASP A 511 -0.35 12.92 -26.77
CA ASP A 511 -0.39 12.10 -27.98
C ASP A 511 -0.43 10.58 -27.71
N VAL A 512 -0.49 10.18 -26.44
CA VAL A 512 -0.72 8.78 -26.05
C VAL A 512 -2.21 8.59 -25.73
N VAL A 513 -2.82 7.57 -26.32
CA VAL A 513 -4.20 7.17 -26.04
C VAL A 513 -4.22 5.80 -25.38
N ASN A 514 -4.85 5.73 -24.21
CA ASN A 514 -5.20 4.47 -23.57
C ASN A 514 -6.59 4.02 -24.04
N VAL A 515 -6.73 2.76 -24.42
CA VAL A 515 -8.02 2.10 -24.67
C VAL A 515 -8.08 0.83 -23.85
N THR A 516 -9.09 0.71 -22.98
CA THR A 516 -9.34 -0.49 -22.16
C THR A 516 -10.71 -1.04 -22.51
N ASN A 517 -10.74 -2.28 -23.00
CA ASN A 517 -11.96 -2.99 -23.33
C ASN A 517 -12.38 -3.89 -22.16
N LEU A 518 -13.41 -3.47 -21.43
CA LEU A 518 -14.02 -4.23 -20.33
C LEU A 518 -15.29 -4.97 -20.77
N SER A 519 -15.65 -4.90 -22.08
CA SER A 519 -16.81 -5.60 -22.62
C SER A 519 -16.49 -7.07 -22.92
N ASP A 520 -17.51 -7.83 -23.26
CA ASP A 520 -17.44 -9.25 -23.66
C ASP A 520 -17.16 -9.48 -25.15
N ALA A 521 -17.03 -8.40 -25.94
CA ALA A 521 -16.80 -8.44 -27.38
C ALA A 521 -15.54 -7.64 -27.76
N PRO A 522 -14.83 -8.00 -28.86
CA PRO A 522 -13.72 -7.22 -29.36
C PRO A 522 -14.14 -5.79 -29.75
N ALA A 523 -13.41 -4.77 -29.33
CA ALA A 523 -13.62 -3.36 -29.63
C ALA A 523 -12.66 -2.86 -30.71
N ASP A 524 -13.13 -2.01 -31.61
CA ASP A 524 -12.28 -1.37 -32.60
C ASP A 524 -11.41 -0.28 -31.94
N LEU A 525 -10.11 -0.25 -32.27
CA LEU A 525 -9.21 0.81 -31.84
C LEU A 525 -9.47 2.10 -32.63
N PRO A 526 -9.33 3.28 -32.00
CA PRO A 526 -9.39 4.54 -32.73
C PRO A 526 -8.23 4.63 -33.73
N PRO A 527 -8.32 5.52 -34.75
CA PRO A 527 -7.20 5.77 -35.68
C PRO A 527 -5.93 6.11 -34.91
N HIS A 528 -4.82 5.44 -35.19
CA HIS A 528 -3.53 5.58 -34.54
C HIS A 528 -2.37 5.38 -35.52
N ASP A 529 -1.19 5.87 -35.17
CA ASP A 529 0.03 5.68 -35.94
C ASP A 529 0.78 4.42 -35.54
N ASP A 530 0.76 4.08 -34.25
CA ASP A 530 1.50 2.96 -33.67
C ASP A 530 0.82 2.42 -32.42
N VAL A 531 0.99 1.13 -32.16
CA VAL A 531 0.63 0.48 -30.89
C VAL A 531 1.87 0.43 -29.99
N LEU A 532 1.91 1.25 -28.95
CA LEU A 532 3.03 1.32 -28.04
C LEU A 532 3.14 0.07 -27.18
N LEU A 533 2.00 -0.42 -26.69
CA LEU A 533 1.92 -1.62 -25.84
C LEU A 533 0.48 -2.14 -25.81
N ALA A 534 0.32 -3.45 -25.71
CA ALA A 534 -0.98 -4.07 -25.47
C ALA A 534 -0.88 -5.20 -24.45
N SER A 535 -1.90 -5.34 -23.60
CA SER A 535 -1.95 -6.39 -22.57
C SER A 535 -2.26 -7.79 -23.13
N ALA A 536 -2.75 -7.86 -24.37
CA ALA A 536 -3.04 -9.08 -25.11
C ALA A 536 -2.75 -8.87 -26.60
N PRO A 537 -2.51 -9.93 -27.39
CA PRO A 537 -2.34 -9.83 -28.85
C PRO A 537 -3.58 -9.21 -29.51
N LEU A 538 -3.38 -8.26 -30.41
CA LEU A 538 -4.45 -7.63 -31.18
C LEU A 538 -4.85 -8.49 -32.39
N ALA A 539 -6.11 -8.42 -32.77
CA ALA A 539 -6.62 -9.03 -34.02
C ALA A 539 -6.81 -7.93 -35.10
N GLY A 540 -5.73 -7.55 -35.78
CA GLY A 540 -5.68 -6.31 -36.58
C GLY A 540 -5.86 -5.09 -35.64
N ASP A 541 -6.75 -4.17 -36.01
CA ASP A 541 -7.08 -2.98 -35.18
C ASP A 541 -8.21 -3.26 -34.15
N ARG A 542 -8.33 -4.51 -33.69
CA ARG A 542 -9.35 -4.89 -32.70
C ARG A 542 -8.72 -5.34 -31.38
N LEU A 543 -9.16 -4.71 -30.31
CA LEU A 543 -8.76 -4.99 -28.93
C LEU A 543 -9.66 -6.10 -28.34
N PRO A 544 -9.12 -7.25 -27.90
CA PRO A 544 -9.91 -8.32 -27.31
C PRO A 544 -10.65 -7.88 -26.02
N PRO A 545 -11.67 -8.65 -25.57
CA PRO A 545 -12.24 -8.50 -24.23
C PRO A 545 -11.18 -8.53 -23.12
N ASP A 546 -11.45 -7.83 -22.02
CA ASP A 546 -10.58 -7.77 -20.84
C ASP A 546 -9.12 -7.41 -21.18
N SER A 547 -8.92 -6.43 -22.06
CA SER A 547 -7.57 -6.02 -22.48
C SER A 547 -7.43 -4.50 -22.61
N THR A 548 -6.18 -4.03 -22.57
CA THR A 548 -5.81 -2.62 -22.70
C THR A 548 -4.72 -2.44 -23.76
N ALA A 549 -4.80 -1.38 -24.54
CA ALA A 549 -3.75 -0.94 -25.45
C ALA A 549 -3.40 0.54 -25.25
N TRP A 550 -2.11 0.85 -25.39
CA TRP A 550 -1.60 2.21 -25.50
C TRP A 550 -1.22 2.49 -26.94
N LEU A 551 -1.74 3.59 -27.47
CA LEU A 551 -1.62 3.97 -28.85
C LEU A 551 -0.90 5.31 -28.98
N ARG A 552 -0.09 5.49 -30.03
CA ARG A 552 0.41 6.77 -30.49
C ARG A 552 -0.55 7.37 -31.49
N VAL A 553 -1.00 8.60 -31.28
CA VAL A 553 -1.84 9.32 -32.22
C VAL A 553 -1.17 10.63 -32.63
N ARG A 554 -1.26 11.00 -33.91
CA ARG A 554 -0.79 12.32 -34.32
C ARG A 554 -1.60 13.40 -33.65
N PRO A 555 -0.98 14.45 -33.12
CA PRO A 555 -1.72 15.65 -32.71
C PRO A 555 -2.54 16.14 -33.90
N GLU A 556 -3.85 16.34 -33.71
CA GLU A 556 -4.62 17.09 -34.73
C GLU A 556 -3.91 18.42 -34.99
N PRO A 557 -3.67 18.79 -36.26
CA PRO A 557 -3.13 20.11 -36.56
C PRO A 557 -4.03 21.15 -35.91
N SER A 558 -3.46 21.98 -35.05
CA SER A 558 -4.20 23.05 -34.36
C SER A 558 -5.01 23.81 -35.40
N ARG A 559 -6.35 23.72 -35.34
CA ARG A 559 -7.23 24.56 -36.17
C ARG A 559 -6.85 25.98 -35.80
N SER A 560 -6.09 26.66 -36.66
CA SER A 560 -5.82 28.08 -36.55
C SER A 560 -7.17 28.77 -36.37
N ARG A 561 -7.35 29.49 -35.25
CA ARG A 561 -8.51 30.38 -35.11
C ARG A 561 -8.57 31.23 -36.38
N PRO A 562 -9.70 31.30 -37.08
CA PRO A 562 -9.82 32.26 -38.15
C PRO A 562 -9.57 33.64 -37.53
N GLU A 563 -8.63 34.38 -38.08
CA GLU A 563 -8.45 35.78 -37.79
C GLU A 563 -9.81 36.45 -38.04
N ALA A 564 -10.36 37.08 -37.00
CA ALA A 564 -11.56 37.86 -37.13
C ALA A 564 -11.28 39.05 -38.07
N PRO A 565 -12.23 39.41 -38.96
CA PRO A 565 -12.07 40.48 -39.92
C PRO A 565 -12.03 41.88 -39.25
#